data_a76335cf1b7fda8f5c4eb0cb5d57a7ac
#
_entry.id   a76335cf1b7fda8f5c4eb0cb5d57a7ac
#
_cell.length_a   1.000
_cell.length_b   1.000
_cell.length_c   1.000
_cell.angle_alpha   90.00
_cell.angle_beta   90.00
_cell.angle_gamma   90.00
#
_symmetry.space_group_name_H-M   'P 1'
#
loop_
_entity.id
_entity.type
_entity.pdbx_description
1 polymer ?
#
loop_
_entity_poly.entity_id
_entity_poly.type
_entity_poly.pdbx_seq_one_letter_code
_entity_poly.pdbx_strand_id
1 'polypeptide(L)'
;QVSSVESATDVLLNSKHVDELEKDEVYPTILIHGIGQAKTFMLDGEGNDAVDPDGKKITGWPLYFYVPELVIKLVVPIILSLITQKDCGLSKTAYNAVYDALEYIAYNEDGTPKNDFRVENYGNRSVAECTEEEKETIYDHVPIKGYTDVVGEENLYYFAYNSFGDMYEIVDNLEKLIEKAKKDTGKDKVN
;
A
#
# COMPACT_ATOMS: atom_id res chain seq x y z
N GLN A 1 -3.26 -28.19 21.38
CA GLN A 1 -4.11 -28.25 20.18
C GLN A 1 -4.42 -26.81 19.79
N VAL A 2 -3.71 -26.29 18.79
CA VAL A 2 -4.05 -25.01 18.16
C VAL A 2 -5.17 -25.34 17.19
N SER A 3 -6.41 -24.92 17.48
CA SER A 3 -7.50 -24.97 16.53
C SER A 3 -7.10 -24.10 15.33
N SER A 4 -7.07 -24.68 14.14
CA SER A 4 -6.94 -23.94 12.89
C SER A 4 -8.03 -22.87 12.84
N VAL A 5 -7.63 -21.60 12.83
CA VAL A 5 -8.55 -20.51 12.52
C VAL A 5 -8.93 -20.70 11.05
N GLU A 6 -10.16 -21.14 10.81
CA GLU A 6 -10.71 -21.14 9.45
C GLU A 6 -10.59 -19.71 8.90
N SER A 7 -10.01 -19.57 7.72
CA SER A 7 -9.91 -18.26 7.10
C SER A 7 -11.32 -17.72 6.81
N ALA A 8 -11.51 -16.40 6.82
CA ALA A 8 -12.80 -15.80 6.45
C ALA A 8 -13.25 -16.26 5.06
N THR A 9 -12.32 -16.61 4.19
CA THR A 9 -12.55 -17.20 2.86
C THR A 9 -13.15 -18.60 2.96
N ASP A 10 -12.65 -19.46 3.89
CA ASP A 10 -13.17 -20.81 4.07
C ASP A 10 -14.60 -20.79 4.63
N VAL A 11 -14.91 -19.81 5.48
CA VAL A 11 -16.26 -19.58 6.01
C VAL A 11 -17.22 -19.15 4.90
N LEU A 12 -16.79 -18.28 4.00
CA LEU A 12 -17.57 -17.83 2.84
C LEU A 12 -17.76 -18.96 1.81
N LEU A 13 -16.70 -19.72 1.49
CA LEU A 13 -16.76 -20.82 0.52
C LEU A 13 -17.56 -22.04 1.04
N ASN A 14 -17.61 -22.26 2.36
CA ASN A 14 -18.41 -23.33 2.97
C ASN A 14 -19.86 -22.94 3.26
N SER A 15 -20.24 -21.68 3.06
CA SER A 15 -21.65 -21.29 3.12
C SER A 15 -22.36 -21.81 1.86
N LYS A 16 -23.30 -22.71 2.02
CA LYS A 16 -24.14 -23.26 0.92
C LYS A 16 -24.95 -22.21 0.16
N HIS A 17 -24.81 -20.93 0.50
CA HIS A 17 -25.48 -19.79 -0.13
C HIS A 17 -24.71 -19.14 -1.29
N VAL A 18 -23.42 -19.50 -1.48
CA VAL A 18 -22.60 -18.84 -2.49
C VAL A 18 -22.99 -19.22 -3.92
N ASP A 19 -23.46 -20.45 -4.12
CA ASP A 19 -23.87 -20.94 -5.44
C ASP A 19 -25.27 -20.44 -5.88
N GLU A 20 -26.00 -19.73 -5.02
CA GLU A 20 -27.37 -19.29 -5.25
C GLU A 20 -27.57 -17.77 -5.31
N LEU A 21 -26.47 -16.96 -5.24
CA LEU A 21 -26.59 -15.51 -5.42
C LEU A 21 -26.99 -15.23 -6.88
N GLU A 22 -28.20 -14.77 -7.09
CA GLU A 22 -28.60 -14.22 -8.38
C GLU A 22 -27.70 -13.00 -8.68
N LYS A 23 -27.23 -12.83 -9.92
CA LYS A 23 -26.37 -11.69 -10.33
C LYS A 23 -26.93 -10.32 -9.91
N ASP A 24 -28.25 -10.24 -9.72
CA ASP A 24 -28.92 -9.03 -9.26
C ASP A 24 -28.73 -8.74 -7.77
N GLU A 25 -28.23 -9.68 -6.98
CA GLU A 25 -27.96 -9.50 -5.53
C GLU A 25 -26.49 -9.13 -5.24
N VAL A 26 -25.61 -9.21 -6.23
CA VAL A 26 -24.21 -8.85 -6.05
C VAL A 26 -24.05 -7.33 -6.09
N TYR A 27 -23.56 -6.77 -4.99
CA TYR A 27 -23.17 -5.36 -4.90
C TYR A 27 -21.67 -5.20 -5.18
N PRO A 28 -21.26 -4.09 -5.80
CA PRO A 28 -19.84 -3.81 -5.98
C PRO A 28 -19.15 -3.70 -4.62
N THR A 29 -17.96 -4.28 -4.54
CA THR A 29 -17.15 -4.31 -3.32
C THR A 29 -15.90 -3.49 -3.52
N ILE A 30 -15.64 -2.55 -2.61
CA ILE A 30 -14.43 -1.74 -2.60
C ILE A 30 -13.50 -2.25 -1.51
N LEU A 31 -12.34 -2.74 -1.95
CA LEU A 31 -11.29 -3.16 -1.05
C LEU A 31 -10.39 -1.99 -0.73
N ILE A 32 -10.29 -1.68 0.54
CA ILE A 32 -9.39 -0.65 1.05
C ILE A 32 -8.21 -1.34 1.71
N HIS A 33 -7.01 -1.09 1.21
CA HIS A 33 -5.81 -1.67 1.81
C HIS A 33 -5.49 -1.09 3.19
N GLY A 34 -4.75 -1.86 4.01
CA GLY A 34 -4.23 -1.37 5.29
C GLY A 34 -3.03 -0.43 5.11
N ILE A 35 -2.65 0.25 6.20
CA ILE A 35 -1.46 1.10 6.23
C ILE A 35 -0.22 0.31 5.80
N GLY A 36 0.53 0.85 4.84
CA GLY A 36 1.77 0.25 4.36
C GLY A 36 1.61 -0.94 3.41
N GLN A 37 0.42 -1.26 2.94
CA GLN A 37 0.22 -2.30 1.93
C GLN A 37 0.44 -1.81 0.49
N ALA A 38 0.25 -0.51 0.20
CA ALA A 38 0.57 0.06 -1.10
C ALA A 38 1.94 0.74 -1.08
N LYS A 39 2.70 0.59 -2.16
CA LYS A 39 3.94 1.35 -2.35
C LYS A 39 3.62 2.80 -2.63
N THR A 40 4.42 3.69 -2.04
CA THR A 40 4.36 5.12 -2.33
C THR A 40 5.69 5.59 -2.86
N PHE A 41 5.66 6.48 -3.85
CA PHE A 41 6.83 7.04 -4.51
C PHE A 41 6.85 8.54 -4.29
N MET A 42 7.99 9.05 -3.84
CA MET A 42 8.18 10.50 -3.64
C MET A 42 8.15 11.21 -4.99
N LEU A 43 7.51 12.36 -5.03
CA LEU A 43 7.49 13.24 -6.20
C LEU A 43 8.55 14.33 -6.05
N ASP A 44 9.12 14.73 -7.19
CA ASP A 44 9.95 15.94 -7.28
C ASP A 44 9.06 17.19 -7.41
N GLY A 45 9.69 18.38 -7.44
CA GLY A 45 8.97 19.64 -7.59
C GLY A 45 8.26 19.82 -8.94
N GLU A 46 8.43 18.91 -9.90
CA GLU A 46 7.79 18.90 -11.21
C GLU A 46 6.68 17.83 -11.29
N GLY A 47 6.49 17.03 -10.23
CA GLY A 47 5.47 15.99 -10.15
C GLY A 47 5.90 14.64 -10.76
N ASN A 48 7.19 14.47 -11.06
CA ASN A 48 7.74 13.18 -11.50
C ASN A 48 8.24 12.36 -10.30
N ASP A 49 8.47 11.06 -10.50
CA ASP A 49 9.09 10.24 -9.48
C ASP A 49 10.50 10.76 -9.14
N ALA A 50 10.71 11.12 -7.88
CA ALA A 50 12.03 11.48 -7.39
C ALA A 50 12.96 10.26 -7.40
N VAL A 51 14.21 10.47 -7.83
CA VAL A 51 15.20 9.39 -7.93
C VAL A 51 16.46 9.73 -7.14
N ASP A 52 17.15 8.70 -6.66
CA ASP A 52 18.45 8.81 -6.03
C ASP A 52 19.57 9.01 -7.08
N PRO A 53 20.85 9.20 -6.65
CA PRO A 53 21.97 9.36 -7.56
C PRO A 53 22.21 8.19 -8.51
N ASP A 54 21.70 7.00 -8.19
CA ASP A 54 21.80 5.81 -9.02
C ASP A 54 20.56 5.64 -9.96
N GLY A 55 19.62 6.60 -9.95
CA GLY A 55 18.40 6.60 -10.76
C GLY A 55 17.29 5.72 -10.21
N LYS A 56 17.39 5.22 -8.97
CA LYS A 56 16.35 4.44 -8.32
C LYS A 56 15.32 5.35 -7.69
N LYS A 57 14.04 5.02 -7.88
CA LYS A 57 12.93 5.78 -7.29
C LYS A 57 12.98 5.78 -5.76
N ILE A 58 12.80 6.96 -5.19
CA ILE A 58 12.71 7.16 -3.75
C ILE A 58 11.29 6.79 -3.30
N THR A 59 11.18 5.92 -2.30
CA THR A 59 9.88 5.46 -1.78
C THR A 59 9.60 6.10 -0.42
N GLY A 60 8.33 6.43 -0.15
CA GLY A 60 7.87 6.73 1.20
C GLY A 60 7.57 5.43 1.96
N TRP A 61 6.99 4.46 1.25
CA TRP A 61 6.80 3.11 1.76
C TRP A 61 7.05 2.06 0.66
N PRO A 62 7.83 0.99 0.92
CA PRO A 62 8.69 0.80 2.11
C PRO A 62 9.65 1.97 2.33
N LEU A 63 10.09 2.19 3.58
CA LEU A 63 11.04 3.26 3.89
C LEU A 63 12.27 3.17 2.99
N TYR A 64 12.63 4.29 2.39
CA TYR A 64 13.77 4.37 1.50
C TYR A 64 15.07 4.54 2.29
N PHE A 65 16.09 3.77 1.89
CA PHE A 65 17.46 3.92 2.37
C PHE A 65 18.41 3.93 1.17
N TYR A 66 19.22 4.98 1.06
CA TYR A 66 20.31 4.98 0.09
C TYR A 66 21.44 4.07 0.59
N VAL A 67 21.40 2.83 0.12
CA VAL A 67 22.27 1.74 0.62
C VAL A 67 23.77 2.06 0.54
N PRO A 68 24.34 2.65 -0.54
CA PRO A 68 25.76 2.98 -0.59
C PRO A 68 26.19 3.89 0.56
N GLU A 69 25.46 4.95 0.83
CA GLU A 69 25.75 5.88 1.93
C GLU A 69 25.61 5.22 3.30
N LEU A 70 24.55 4.41 3.48
CA LEU A 70 24.32 3.68 4.72
C LEU A 70 25.47 2.71 5.03
N VAL A 71 25.94 1.97 4.03
CA VAL A 71 27.09 1.06 4.17
C VAL A 71 28.33 1.82 4.59
N ILE A 72 28.65 2.94 3.91
CA ILE A 72 29.82 3.76 4.25
C ILE A 72 29.74 4.28 5.69
N LYS A 73 28.58 4.76 6.13
CA LYS A 73 28.36 5.27 7.48
C LYS A 73 28.47 4.18 8.56
N LEU A 74 28.05 2.95 8.26
CA LEU A 74 27.99 1.85 9.23
C LEU A 74 29.28 1.02 9.32
N VAL A 75 30.09 0.92 8.26
CA VAL A 75 31.27 0.03 8.21
C VAL A 75 32.24 0.31 9.36
N VAL A 76 32.63 1.56 9.59
CA VAL A 76 33.61 1.90 10.64
C VAL A 76 33.05 1.65 12.03
N PRO A 77 31.83 2.12 12.40
CA PRO A 77 31.22 1.78 13.69
C PRO A 77 31.08 0.27 13.92
N ILE A 78 30.70 -0.52 12.90
CA ILE A 78 30.60 -1.98 13.01
C ILE A 78 31.96 -2.59 13.35
N ILE A 79 33.01 -2.29 12.57
CA ILE A 79 34.35 -2.85 12.79
C ILE A 79 34.86 -2.51 14.18
N LEU A 80 34.76 -1.24 14.58
CA LEU A 80 35.21 -0.80 15.90
C LEU A 80 34.44 -1.44 17.04
N SER A 81 33.12 -1.58 16.87
CA SER A 81 32.28 -2.24 17.87
C SER A 81 32.61 -3.73 18.03
N LEU A 82 32.90 -4.41 16.92
CA LEU A 82 33.34 -5.82 16.95
C LEU A 82 34.70 -6.00 17.64
N ILE A 83 35.66 -5.11 17.36
CA ILE A 83 37.04 -5.19 17.96
C ILE A 83 37.01 -4.83 19.43
N THR A 84 36.30 -3.77 19.81
CA THR A 84 36.31 -3.24 21.17
C THR A 84 35.24 -3.83 22.08
N GLN A 85 34.25 -4.55 21.49
CA GLN A 85 33.02 -5.03 22.17
C GLN A 85 32.26 -3.91 22.89
N LYS A 86 32.35 -2.68 22.33
CA LYS A 86 31.64 -1.49 22.81
C LYS A 86 30.88 -0.86 21.66
N ASP A 87 29.82 -0.10 21.98
CA ASP A 87 29.16 0.73 20.99
C ASP A 87 30.06 1.93 20.59
N CYS A 88 30.74 1.77 19.49
CA CYS A 88 31.61 2.82 18.92
C CYS A 88 30.82 3.75 17.99
N GLY A 89 29.61 4.15 18.36
CA GLY A 89 28.73 5.01 17.61
C GLY A 89 27.79 4.27 16.66
N LEU A 90 27.75 2.93 16.72
CA LEU A 90 26.89 2.09 15.89
C LEU A 90 25.40 2.39 16.12
N SER A 91 24.98 2.41 17.38
CA SER A 91 23.59 2.72 17.75
C SER A 91 23.15 4.11 17.27
N LYS A 92 24.03 5.11 17.43
CA LYS A 92 23.74 6.46 16.96
C LYS A 92 23.64 6.54 15.44
N THR A 93 24.52 5.87 14.73
CA THR A 93 24.50 5.85 13.26
C THR A 93 23.25 5.15 12.74
N ALA A 94 22.88 4.00 13.32
CA ALA A 94 21.66 3.29 12.98
C ALA A 94 20.39 4.12 13.29
N TYR A 95 20.36 4.78 14.47
CA TYR A 95 19.27 5.68 14.83
C TYR A 95 19.12 6.82 13.81
N ASN A 96 20.21 7.50 13.46
CA ASN A 96 20.16 8.58 12.50
C ASN A 96 19.69 8.10 11.13
N ALA A 97 20.12 6.93 10.66
CA ALA A 97 19.70 6.39 9.38
C ALA A 97 18.19 6.12 9.34
N VAL A 98 17.62 5.59 10.43
CA VAL A 98 16.17 5.41 10.54
C VAL A 98 15.44 6.76 10.63
N TYR A 99 15.99 7.69 11.41
CA TYR A 99 15.44 9.04 11.54
C TYR A 99 15.39 9.77 10.20
N ASP A 100 16.51 9.76 9.44
CA ASP A 100 16.60 10.36 8.12
C ASP A 100 15.58 9.74 7.15
N ALA A 101 15.42 8.41 7.19
CA ALA A 101 14.42 7.72 6.36
C ALA A 101 12.97 8.09 6.74
N LEU A 102 12.69 8.27 8.03
CA LEU A 102 11.36 8.70 8.51
C LEU A 102 11.09 10.17 8.17
N GLU A 103 12.12 10.99 8.01
CA GLU A 103 11.95 12.41 7.65
C GLU A 103 11.32 12.59 6.27
N TYR A 104 11.51 11.63 5.35
CA TYR A 104 10.84 11.67 4.04
C TYR A 104 9.31 11.65 4.15
N ILE A 105 8.77 10.91 5.12
CA ILE A 105 7.32 10.76 5.34
C ILE A 105 6.79 11.63 6.50
N ALA A 106 7.62 12.57 6.98
CA ALA A 106 7.25 13.46 8.08
C ALA A 106 6.30 14.57 7.63
N TYR A 107 5.64 15.18 8.61
CA TYR A 107 4.76 16.33 8.42
C TYR A 107 5.41 17.59 8.94
N ASN A 108 4.98 18.72 8.41
CA ASN A 108 5.26 20.06 8.93
C ASN A 108 4.45 20.29 10.22
N GLU A 109 4.77 21.35 10.95
CA GLU A 109 4.04 21.71 12.19
C GLU A 109 2.56 22.03 11.95
N ASP A 110 2.19 22.43 10.75
CA ASP A 110 0.81 22.71 10.34
C ASP A 110 0.02 21.47 9.91
N GLY A 111 0.65 20.28 9.96
CA GLY A 111 0.03 19.02 9.57
C GLY A 111 0.09 18.71 8.08
N THR A 112 0.74 19.53 7.26
CA THR A 112 0.97 19.23 5.85
C THR A 112 2.13 18.26 5.67
N PRO A 113 2.10 17.33 4.70
CA PRO A 113 3.25 16.48 4.38
C PRO A 113 4.48 17.32 4.00
N LYS A 114 5.68 16.90 4.42
CA LYS A 114 6.93 17.55 3.99
C LYS A 114 7.26 17.30 2.52
N ASN A 115 6.86 16.14 2.01
CA ASN A 115 7.07 15.74 0.63
C ASN A 115 5.78 15.20 0.04
N ASP A 116 5.62 15.36 -1.25
CA ASP A 116 4.50 14.80 -1.99
C ASP A 116 4.82 13.36 -2.41
N PHE A 117 3.82 12.51 -2.32
CA PHE A 117 3.91 11.11 -2.72
C PHE A 117 2.73 10.73 -3.61
N ARG A 118 3.01 10.00 -4.67
CA ARG A 118 1.95 9.23 -5.33
C ARG A 118 1.93 7.81 -4.80
N VAL A 119 0.78 7.23 -4.76
CA VAL A 119 0.60 5.80 -4.51
C VAL A 119 0.72 5.02 -5.82
N GLU A 120 1.12 3.76 -5.75
CA GLU A 120 0.97 2.82 -6.84
C GLU A 120 -0.52 2.70 -7.15
N ASN A 121 -0.93 3.29 -8.28
CA ASN A 121 -2.34 3.52 -8.57
C ASN A 121 -2.81 2.58 -9.67
N TYR A 122 -3.88 1.85 -9.39
CA TYR A 122 -4.56 0.97 -10.35
C TYR A 122 -5.73 1.66 -11.06
N GLY A 123 -5.86 2.97 -10.88
CA GLY A 123 -6.94 3.79 -11.42
C GLY A 123 -8.26 3.57 -10.69
N ASN A 124 -9.19 4.47 -10.92
CA ASN A 124 -10.57 4.35 -10.42
C ASN A 124 -11.35 3.45 -11.38
N ARG A 125 -11.08 2.15 -11.36
CA ARG A 125 -11.69 1.15 -12.26
C ARG A 125 -11.87 -0.18 -11.54
N SER A 126 -12.70 -1.05 -12.09
CA SER A 126 -12.87 -2.40 -11.57
C SER A 126 -11.61 -3.25 -11.81
N VAL A 127 -11.45 -4.33 -11.07
CA VAL A 127 -10.35 -5.29 -11.27
C VAL A 127 -10.39 -5.90 -12.67
N ALA A 128 -11.59 -6.08 -13.24
CA ALA A 128 -11.74 -6.56 -14.62
C ALA A 128 -11.08 -5.66 -15.67
N GLU A 129 -10.98 -4.35 -15.40
CA GLU A 129 -10.36 -3.36 -16.29
C GLU A 129 -8.84 -3.20 -16.07
N CYS A 130 -8.27 -3.89 -15.07
CA CYS A 130 -6.84 -3.89 -14.78
C CYS A 130 -6.08 -4.82 -15.72
N THR A 131 -4.79 -4.52 -15.95
CA THR A 131 -3.88 -5.43 -16.65
C THR A 131 -3.60 -6.66 -15.79
N GLU A 132 -3.12 -7.75 -16.38
CA GLU A 132 -2.80 -8.96 -15.62
C GLU A 132 -1.70 -8.70 -14.56
N GLU A 133 -0.71 -7.85 -14.84
CA GLU A 133 0.33 -7.47 -13.89
C GLU A 133 -0.25 -6.69 -12.69
N GLU A 134 -1.21 -5.80 -12.96
CA GLU A 134 -1.91 -5.06 -11.89
C GLU A 134 -2.78 -6.00 -11.04
N LYS A 135 -3.48 -6.94 -11.68
CA LYS A 135 -4.27 -7.96 -10.97
C LYS A 135 -3.41 -8.83 -10.07
N GLU A 136 -2.26 -9.32 -10.57
CA GLU A 136 -1.31 -10.07 -9.76
C GLU A 136 -0.87 -9.26 -8.54
N THR A 137 -0.53 -7.98 -8.73
CA THR A 137 -0.15 -7.10 -7.62
C THR A 137 -1.28 -6.92 -6.60
N ILE A 138 -2.52 -6.72 -7.06
CA ILE A 138 -3.70 -6.60 -6.18
C ILE A 138 -3.89 -7.89 -5.37
N TYR A 139 -3.82 -9.05 -6.01
CA TYR A 139 -4.02 -10.34 -5.36
C TYR A 139 -2.87 -10.73 -4.42
N ASP A 140 -1.65 -10.25 -4.68
CA ASP A 140 -0.52 -10.42 -3.75
C ASP A 140 -0.70 -9.56 -2.48
N HIS A 141 -1.27 -8.36 -2.63
CA HIS A 141 -1.54 -7.47 -1.49
C HIS A 141 -2.74 -7.94 -0.66
N VAL A 142 -3.77 -8.47 -1.33
CA VAL A 142 -5.00 -8.91 -0.68
C VAL A 142 -5.39 -10.29 -1.22
N PRO A 143 -5.29 -11.37 -0.44
CA PRO A 143 -5.55 -12.74 -0.88
C PRO A 143 -7.07 -13.00 -1.06
N ILE A 144 -7.68 -12.34 -2.04
CA ILE A 144 -9.13 -12.32 -2.28
C ILE A 144 -9.53 -13.01 -3.58
N LYS A 145 -8.62 -13.71 -4.24
CA LYS A 145 -8.92 -14.36 -5.52
C LYS A 145 -10.14 -15.26 -5.43
N GLY A 146 -10.30 -16.01 -4.33
CA GLY A 146 -11.48 -16.83 -4.10
C GLY A 146 -12.78 -16.04 -3.94
N TYR A 147 -12.72 -14.82 -3.40
CA TYR A 147 -13.88 -13.92 -3.34
C TYR A 147 -14.24 -13.38 -4.73
N THR A 148 -13.22 -13.03 -5.51
CA THR A 148 -13.38 -12.54 -6.88
C THR A 148 -14.04 -13.58 -7.79
N ASP A 149 -13.71 -14.87 -7.61
CA ASP A 149 -14.32 -15.98 -8.36
C ASP A 149 -15.84 -16.08 -8.11
N VAL A 150 -16.32 -15.55 -6.97
CA VAL A 150 -17.74 -15.54 -6.59
C VAL A 150 -18.46 -14.31 -7.08
N VAL A 151 -17.90 -13.11 -6.81
CA VAL A 151 -18.59 -11.83 -7.10
C VAL A 151 -18.29 -11.29 -8.49
N GLY A 152 -17.26 -11.79 -9.16
CA GLY A 152 -16.75 -11.31 -10.45
C GLY A 152 -15.79 -10.12 -10.31
N GLU A 153 -14.80 -10.08 -11.17
CA GLU A 153 -13.80 -8.98 -11.20
C GLU A 153 -14.44 -7.63 -11.55
N GLU A 154 -15.53 -7.63 -12.29
CA GLU A 154 -16.30 -6.44 -12.66
C GLU A 154 -16.99 -5.76 -11.47
N ASN A 155 -17.23 -6.49 -10.39
CA ASN A 155 -17.84 -5.99 -9.16
C ASN A 155 -16.82 -5.70 -8.06
N LEU A 156 -15.52 -5.84 -8.36
CA LEU A 156 -14.45 -5.62 -7.41
C LEU A 156 -13.62 -4.41 -7.78
N TYR A 157 -13.40 -3.52 -6.80
CA TYR A 157 -12.63 -2.29 -6.92
C TYR A 157 -11.56 -2.28 -5.82
N TYR A 158 -10.35 -1.88 -6.18
CA TYR A 158 -9.25 -1.75 -5.23
C TYR A 158 -8.91 -0.29 -5.01
N PHE A 159 -9.07 0.18 -3.78
CA PHE A 159 -8.72 1.54 -3.39
C PHE A 159 -7.33 1.59 -2.79
N ALA A 160 -6.37 2.05 -3.58
CA ALA A 160 -5.03 2.37 -3.11
C ALA A 160 -4.94 3.85 -2.73
N TYR A 161 -4.44 4.16 -1.55
CA TYR A 161 -4.29 5.52 -1.06
C TYR A 161 -2.90 5.77 -0.47
N ASN A 162 -2.46 7.02 -0.50
CA ASN A 162 -1.23 7.44 0.16
C ASN A 162 -1.47 7.56 1.67
N SER A 163 -0.98 6.59 2.45
CA SER A 163 -1.13 6.59 3.91
C SER A 163 -0.43 7.78 4.61
N PHE A 164 0.38 8.53 3.88
CA PHE A 164 1.10 9.73 4.34
C PHE A 164 0.57 11.01 3.66
N GLY A 165 -0.56 10.95 2.98
CA GLY A 165 -1.18 12.07 2.29
C GLY A 165 -2.21 12.81 3.13
N ASP A 166 -2.85 13.79 2.51
CA ASP A 166 -3.96 14.53 3.11
C ASP A 166 -5.18 13.60 3.27
N MET A 167 -5.69 13.51 4.49
CA MET A 167 -6.84 12.67 4.80
C MET A 167 -8.12 13.10 4.06
N TYR A 168 -8.30 14.40 3.84
CA TYR A 168 -9.47 14.92 3.11
C TYR A 168 -9.40 14.52 1.64
N GLU A 169 -8.23 14.59 1.02
CA GLU A 169 -8.03 14.12 -0.35
C GLU A 169 -8.28 12.61 -0.48
N ILE A 170 -7.85 11.82 0.49
CA ILE A 170 -8.11 10.37 0.52
C ILE A 170 -9.61 10.10 0.56
N VAL A 171 -10.36 10.80 1.42
CA VAL A 171 -11.82 10.66 1.53
C VAL A 171 -12.51 11.06 0.22
N ASP A 172 -12.15 12.20 -0.37
CA ASP A 172 -12.71 12.66 -1.65
C ASP A 172 -12.46 11.66 -2.80
N ASN A 173 -11.29 11.04 -2.81
CA ASN A 173 -10.95 10.03 -3.82
C ASN A 173 -11.73 8.71 -3.61
N LEU A 174 -11.94 8.32 -2.36
CA LEU A 174 -12.77 7.17 -2.02
C LEU A 174 -14.23 7.42 -2.43
N GLU A 175 -14.78 8.61 -2.15
CA GLU A 175 -16.13 8.98 -2.54
C GLU A 175 -16.31 8.90 -4.07
N LYS A 176 -15.36 9.43 -4.85
CA LYS A 176 -15.37 9.32 -6.31
C LYS A 176 -15.39 7.87 -6.78
N LEU A 177 -14.61 6.98 -6.12
CA LEU A 177 -14.59 5.56 -6.46
C LEU A 177 -15.92 4.88 -6.12
N ILE A 178 -16.53 5.21 -4.98
CA ILE A 178 -17.86 4.71 -4.60
C ILE A 178 -18.90 5.09 -5.65
N GLU A 179 -18.96 6.35 -6.04
CA GLU A 179 -19.93 6.81 -7.04
C GLU A 179 -19.67 6.19 -8.42
N LYS A 180 -18.41 5.97 -8.78
CA LYS A 180 -18.07 5.25 -10.01
C LYS A 180 -18.52 3.80 -9.95
N ALA A 181 -18.24 3.07 -8.87
CA ALA A 181 -18.62 1.67 -8.72
C ALA A 181 -20.14 1.49 -8.78
N LYS A 182 -20.90 2.37 -8.14
CA LYS A 182 -22.37 2.41 -8.24
C LYS A 182 -22.85 2.64 -9.66
N LYS A 183 -22.25 3.61 -10.35
CA LYS A 183 -22.60 3.94 -11.73
C LYS A 183 -22.30 2.80 -12.70
N ASP A 184 -21.12 2.20 -12.60
CA ASP A 184 -20.67 1.14 -13.52
C ASP A 184 -21.53 -0.13 -13.38
N THR A 185 -21.92 -0.45 -12.16
CA THR A 185 -22.72 -1.66 -11.88
C THR A 185 -24.23 -1.44 -11.87
N GLY A 186 -24.67 -0.17 -11.92
CA GLY A 186 -26.09 0.19 -11.81
C GLY A 186 -26.70 -0.05 -10.43
N LYS A 187 -25.87 -0.22 -9.39
CA LYS A 187 -26.32 -0.46 -8.01
C LYS A 187 -26.36 0.85 -7.22
N ASP A 188 -27.18 0.88 -6.19
CA ASP A 188 -27.35 2.03 -5.30
C ASP A 188 -26.46 1.98 -4.06
N LYS A 189 -25.77 0.87 -3.82
CA LYS A 189 -24.90 0.60 -2.67
C LYS A 189 -23.61 -0.07 -3.08
N VAL A 190 -22.61 0.03 -2.19
CA VAL A 190 -21.34 -0.71 -2.25
C VAL A 190 -21.09 -1.44 -0.93
N ASN A 191 -20.32 -2.50 -0.99
CA ASN A 191 -19.77 -3.20 0.17
C ASN A 191 -18.35 -2.71 0.48
#